data_d05f7f9526a6121668e93f7a6a3397e2
#
_entry.id   d05f7f9526a6121668e93f7a6a3397e2
#
_cell.length_a   1.000
_cell.length_b   1.000
_cell.length_c   1.000
_cell.angle_alpha   90.00
_cell.angle_beta   90.00
_cell.angle_gamma   90.00
#
_symmetry.space_group_name_H-M   'P 1'
#
loop_
_entity.id
_entity.type
_entity.pdbx_description
1 polymer ?
#
loop_
_entity_poly.entity_id
_entity_poly.type
_entity_poly.pdbx_seq_one_letter_code
_entity_poly.pdbx_strand_id
1 'polypeptide(L)'
;MKHFKAIAAMSLNRVIGAGNKIPWHLPEDFKWFKKMTTGSIVVMGRKTFESLGKPLPNRKNLLLTRHPRQLIRQHPEVFGQYKEWRGGSRLKRPYQLQFSRLDGKRTEDIRIFSSLDMLDPEEFSDEIFICGGAQIYEQALPRCSDLYLTLVKREVEGDTFFPPFEDRFVLAEEIRDTPEFKILHYRHRTLAAAEPLPS
;
A
#
# COMPACT_ATOMS: atom_id res chain seq x y z
N MET A 1 19.01 3.83 -6.59
CA MET A 1 17.89 4.74 -6.21
C MET A 1 16.72 3.87 -5.76
N LYS A 2 16.22 4.07 -4.55
CA LYS A 2 15.14 3.27 -3.98
C LYS A 2 13.78 3.70 -4.54
N HIS A 3 12.94 2.74 -4.91
CA HIS A 3 11.61 2.98 -5.48
C HIS A 3 10.52 2.38 -4.61
N PHE A 4 9.29 2.80 -4.81
CA PHE A 4 8.12 2.10 -4.27
C PHE A 4 7.94 0.77 -5.03
N LYS A 5 7.26 -0.16 -4.36
CA LYS A 5 6.66 -1.36 -4.98
C LYS A 5 5.14 -1.25 -4.85
N ALA A 6 4.39 -1.63 -5.85
CA ALA A 6 2.93 -1.72 -5.74
C ALA A 6 2.51 -3.17 -5.50
N ILE A 7 1.48 -3.37 -4.69
CA ILE A 7 0.84 -4.68 -4.50
C ILE A 7 -0.67 -4.49 -4.51
N ALA A 8 -1.36 -5.27 -5.35
CA ALA A 8 -2.78 -5.12 -5.59
C ALA A 8 -3.42 -6.44 -5.98
N ALA A 9 -4.74 -6.54 -5.80
CA ALA A 9 -5.57 -7.56 -6.44
C ALA A 9 -6.65 -6.87 -7.28
N MET A 10 -6.89 -7.33 -8.50
CA MET A 10 -7.96 -6.82 -9.38
C MET A 10 -8.64 -7.96 -10.13
N SER A 11 -9.90 -7.76 -10.50
CA SER A 11 -10.65 -8.64 -11.39
C SER A 11 -10.27 -8.45 -12.87
N LEU A 12 -10.78 -9.30 -13.76
CA LEU A 12 -10.55 -9.18 -15.21
C LEU A 12 -11.01 -7.83 -15.76
N ASN A 13 -12.09 -7.28 -15.25
CA ASN A 13 -12.59 -5.93 -15.59
C ASN A 13 -12.02 -4.82 -14.70
N ARG A 14 -10.86 -5.05 -14.08
CA ARG A 14 -10.06 -4.08 -13.31
C ARG A 14 -10.69 -3.59 -12.00
N VAL A 15 -11.78 -4.16 -11.54
CA VAL A 15 -12.37 -3.81 -10.25
C VAL A 15 -11.41 -4.18 -9.11
N ILE A 16 -11.24 -3.26 -8.15
CA ILE A 16 -10.47 -3.45 -6.91
C ILE A 16 -11.31 -3.19 -5.66
N GLY A 17 -12.54 -2.71 -5.83
CA GLY A 17 -13.43 -2.40 -4.72
C GLY A 17 -14.88 -2.20 -5.15
N ALA A 18 -15.79 -2.49 -4.22
CA ALA A 18 -17.23 -2.24 -4.30
C ALA A 18 -17.73 -1.79 -2.94
N GLY A 19 -18.33 -0.60 -2.83
CA GLY A 19 -18.86 -0.08 -1.57
C GLY A 19 -17.83 -0.04 -0.44
N ASN A 20 -16.59 0.34 -0.73
CA ASN A 20 -15.45 0.38 0.20
C ASN A 20 -15.04 -1.01 0.75
N LYS A 21 -15.34 -2.10 0.04
CA LYS A 21 -14.94 -3.48 0.37
C LYS A 21 -14.27 -4.14 -0.83
N ILE A 22 -13.45 -5.17 -0.58
CA ILE A 22 -12.94 -6.06 -1.62
C ILE A 22 -14.08 -7.02 -1.99
N PRO A 23 -14.52 -7.10 -3.28
CA PRO A 23 -15.71 -7.85 -3.69
C PRO A 23 -15.47 -9.36 -3.87
N TRP A 24 -14.41 -9.89 -3.29
CA TRP A 24 -14.11 -11.34 -3.26
C TRP A 24 -13.47 -11.72 -1.93
N HIS A 25 -13.46 -13.02 -1.68
CA HIS A 25 -12.77 -13.60 -0.54
C HIS A 25 -11.80 -14.69 -1.04
N LEU A 26 -10.52 -14.40 -1.03
CA LEU A 26 -9.43 -15.29 -1.48
C LEU A 26 -8.39 -15.44 -0.37
N PRO A 27 -8.54 -16.43 0.52
CA PRO A 27 -7.65 -16.61 1.68
C PRO A 27 -6.17 -16.77 1.30
N GLU A 28 -5.89 -17.40 0.16
CA GLU A 28 -4.52 -17.60 -0.33
C GLU A 28 -3.88 -16.30 -0.81
N ASP A 29 -4.65 -15.38 -1.39
CA ASP A 29 -4.19 -14.05 -1.75
C ASP A 29 -3.88 -13.21 -0.50
N PHE A 30 -4.74 -13.28 0.53
CA PHE A 30 -4.45 -12.62 1.81
C PHE A 30 -3.19 -13.16 2.50
N LYS A 31 -2.92 -14.46 2.41
CA LYS A 31 -1.68 -15.06 2.91
C LYS A 31 -0.47 -14.55 2.12
N TRP A 32 -0.59 -14.47 0.80
CA TRP A 32 0.43 -13.91 -0.09
C TRP A 32 0.73 -12.45 0.25
N PHE A 33 -0.31 -11.60 0.29
CA PHE A 33 -0.18 -10.21 0.67
C PHE A 33 0.52 -10.04 2.03
N LYS A 34 0.10 -10.83 3.03
CA LYS A 34 0.72 -10.83 4.36
C LYS A 34 2.19 -11.22 4.27
N LYS A 35 2.54 -12.27 3.54
CA LYS A 35 3.94 -12.73 3.35
C LYS A 35 4.80 -11.64 2.74
N MET A 36 4.32 -10.99 1.68
CA MET A 36 5.07 -9.96 0.96
C MET A 36 5.29 -8.69 1.77
N THR A 37 4.33 -8.30 2.59
CA THR A 37 4.35 -6.99 3.26
C THR A 37 4.76 -7.03 4.74
N THR A 38 4.87 -8.22 5.36
CA THR A 38 5.29 -8.33 6.78
C THR A 38 6.74 -7.85 6.94
N GLY A 39 6.97 -6.98 7.93
CA GLY A 39 8.26 -6.37 8.20
C GLY A 39 8.53 -5.11 7.36
N SER A 40 7.68 -4.82 6.38
CA SER A 40 7.84 -3.70 5.47
C SER A 40 7.00 -2.48 5.86
N ILE A 41 7.11 -1.43 5.08
CA ILE A 41 6.26 -0.25 5.13
C ILE A 41 5.10 -0.44 4.15
N VAL A 42 3.88 -0.14 4.60
CA VAL A 42 2.68 -0.15 3.76
C VAL A 42 2.11 1.25 3.67
N VAL A 43 1.86 1.71 2.45
CA VAL A 43 1.29 3.02 2.15
C VAL A 43 -0.12 2.84 1.61
N MET A 44 -1.09 3.48 2.24
CA MET A 44 -2.49 3.39 1.81
C MET A 44 -3.24 4.71 1.99
N GLY A 45 -4.24 4.92 1.18
CA GLY A 45 -5.16 6.04 1.33
C GLY A 45 -6.17 5.83 2.46
N ARG A 46 -6.79 6.91 2.92
CA ARG A 46 -7.79 6.92 3.99
C ARG A 46 -8.88 5.85 3.80
N LYS A 47 -9.52 5.80 2.62
CA LYS A 47 -10.61 4.83 2.35
C LYS A 47 -10.16 3.38 2.49
N THR A 48 -8.95 3.05 2.04
CA THR A 48 -8.38 1.70 2.19
C THR A 48 -8.15 1.38 3.66
N PHE A 49 -7.62 2.32 4.44
CA PHE A 49 -7.46 2.16 5.88
C PHE A 49 -8.81 1.94 6.59
N GLU A 50 -9.83 2.73 6.26
CA GLU A 50 -11.19 2.59 6.80
C GLU A 50 -11.82 1.24 6.44
N SER A 51 -11.58 0.74 5.23
CA SER A 51 -12.01 -0.60 4.80
C SER A 51 -11.36 -1.73 5.61
N LEU A 52 -10.10 -1.57 6.00
CA LEU A 52 -9.39 -2.52 6.87
C LEU A 52 -9.82 -2.42 8.34
N GLY A 53 -10.28 -1.26 8.78
CA GLY A 53 -10.73 -0.98 10.14
C GLY A 53 -9.65 -0.94 11.21
N LYS A 54 -8.41 -1.28 10.86
CA LYS A 54 -7.25 -1.29 11.77
C LYS A 54 -5.93 -1.25 11.02
N PRO A 55 -4.84 -0.79 11.66
CA PRO A 55 -3.51 -0.89 11.09
C PRO A 55 -3.11 -2.35 10.84
N LEU A 56 -2.33 -2.56 9.79
CA LEU A 56 -1.80 -3.87 9.49
C LEU A 56 -0.70 -4.25 10.50
N PRO A 57 -0.82 -5.38 11.22
CA PRO A 57 0.13 -5.77 12.25
C PRO A 57 1.50 -6.14 11.65
N ASN A 58 2.58 -5.91 12.42
CA ASN A 58 3.97 -6.17 12.05
C ASN A 58 4.42 -5.41 10.78
N ARG A 59 3.87 -4.21 10.57
CA ARG A 59 4.18 -3.30 9.46
C ARG A 59 4.16 -1.86 9.94
N LYS A 60 4.97 -1.01 9.32
CA LYS A 60 4.85 0.44 9.50
C LYS A 60 3.75 0.93 8.56
N ASN A 61 2.70 1.53 9.11
CA ASN A 61 1.53 1.97 8.34
C ASN A 61 1.64 3.46 8.00
N LEU A 62 1.79 3.79 6.73
CA LEU A 62 1.78 5.17 6.25
C LEU A 62 0.42 5.47 5.61
N LEU A 63 -0.31 6.41 6.19
CA LEU A 63 -1.65 6.78 5.75
C LEU A 63 -1.61 8.10 4.99
N LEU A 64 -2.24 8.12 3.82
CA LEU A 64 -2.35 9.32 3.00
C LEU A 64 -3.75 9.93 3.12
N THR A 65 -3.83 11.15 3.66
CA THR A 65 -5.08 11.91 3.75
C THR A 65 -4.83 13.40 3.84
N ARG A 66 -5.62 14.20 3.14
CA ARG A 66 -5.62 15.66 3.25
C ARG A 66 -6.23 16.17 4.56
N HIS A 67 -6.93 15.30 5.30
CA HIS A 67 -7.64 15.64 6.53
C HIS A 67 -7.22 14.76 7.73
N PRO A 68 -5.94 14.80 8.16
CA PRO A 68 -5.42 13.88 9.18
C PRO A 68 -6.15 14.00 10.53
N ARG A 69 -6.47 15.21 10.97
CA ARG A 69 -7.19 15.43 12.25
C ARG A 69 -8.62 14.90 12.20
N GLN A 70 -9.27 14.92 11.03
CA GLN A 70 -10.61 14.35 10.84
C GLN A 70 -10.54 12.82 10.95
N LEU A 71 -9.57 12.18 10.28
CA LEU A 71 -9.35 10.74 10.35
C LEU A 71 -9.17 10.28 11.80
N ILE A 72 -8.31 10.96 12.57
CA ILE A 72 -8.04 10.63 13.98
C ILE A 72 -9.33 10.73 14.82
N ARG A 73 -10.11 11.79 14.64
CA ARG A 73 -11.36 11.99 15.39
C ARG A 73 -12.45 10.98 15.04
N GLN A 74 -12.47 10.51 13.80
CA GLN A 74 -13.45 9.52 13.32
C GLN A 74 -13.13 8.10 13.75
N HIS A 75 -11.87 7.81 14.15
CA HIS A 75 -11.41 6.48 14.55
C HIS A 75 -10.74 6.48 15.92
N PRO A 76 -11.44 6.91 16.99
CA PRO A 76 -10.87 6.94 18.34
C PRO A 76 -10.53 5.54 18.85
N GLU A 77 -11.24 4.51 18.40
CA GLU A 77 -10.99 3.10 18.73
C GLU A 77 -9.61 2.61 18.24
N VAL A 78 -9.13 3.19 17.13
CA VAL A 78 -7.79 2.90 16.60
C VAL A 78 -6.77 3.81 17.27
N PHE A 79 -6.91 5.14 17.12
CA PHE A 79 -5.89 6.10 17.54
C PHE A 79 -5.78 6.24 19.05
N GLY A 80 -6.82 5.91 19.82
CA GLY A 80 -6.76 5.87 21.27
C GLY A 80 -5.80 4.83 21.86
N GLN A 81 -5.39 3.84 21.06
CA GLN A 81 -4.38 2.83 21.45
C GLN A 81 -2.94 3.29 21.17
N TYR A 82 -2.76 4.51 20.66
CA TYR A 82 -1.47 5.07 20.25
C TYR A 82 -1.24 6.42 20.92
N LYS A 83 0.03 6.68 21.23
CA LYS A 83 0.48 8.01 21.67
C LYS A 83 0.98 8.80 20.49
N GLU A 84 0.42 10.01 20.30
CA GLU A 84 0.95 10.95 19.33
C GLU A 84 2.38 11.33 19.72
N TRP A 85 3.34 11.13 18.85
CA TRP A 85 4.71 11.51 19.09
C TRP A 85 4.89 12.99 18.71
N ARG A 86 5.15 13.83 19.70
CA ARG A 86 5.44 15.27 19.54
C ARG A 86 6.94 15.53 19.67
N GLY A 87 7.75 14.78 18.95
CA GLY A 87 9.20 14.91 19.01
C GLY A 87 9.72 16.07 18.18
N GLY A 88 10.73 16.75 18.75
CA GLY A 88 11.26 18.04 18.36
C GLY A 88 11.70 18.22 16.91
N SER A 89 11.83 19.45 16.60
CA SER A 89 12.32 20.30 15.48
C SER A 89 12.90 19.72 14.19
N ARG A 90 12.87 18.42 13.92
CA ARG A 90 13.32 17.81 12.66
C ARG A 90 12.22 17.44 11.68
N LEU A 91 10.95 17.61 12.04
CA LEU A 91 9.86 17.50 11.07
C LEU A 91 9.86 18.74 10.18
N LYS A 92 10.68 18.73 9.16
CA LYS A 92 10.77 19.81 8.15
C LYS A 92 9.48 20.00 7.34
N ARG A 93 8.40 19.24 7.64
CA ARG A 93 7.17 19.24 6.86
C ARG A 93 5.94 19.33 7.76
N PRO A 94 5.02 20.28 7.51
CA PRO A 94 3.99 20.72 8.48
C PRO A 94 2.85 19.70 8.76
N TYR A 95 2.84 18.52 8.16
CA TYR A 95 1.69 17.61 8.23
C TYR A 95 2.07 16.14 8.47
N GLN A 96 3.16 15.86 9.15
CA GLN A 96 3.49 14.51 9.59
C GLN A 96 3.01 14.31 11.02
N LEU A 97 2.04 13.42 11.21
CA LEU A 97 1.66 12.92 12.52
C LEU A 97 2.20 11.51 12.66
N GLN A 98 2.88 11.24 13.74
CA GLN A 98 3.41 9.90 14.06
C GLN A 98 2.77 9.41 15.35
N PHE A 99 2.35 8.16 15.34
CA PHE A 99 1.74 7.47 16.46
C PHE A 99 2.51 6.17 16.74
N SER A 100 2.88 5.97 17.99
CA SER A 100 3.47 4.72 18.47
C SER A 100 2.52 4.04 19.42
N ARG A 101 2.41 2.70 19.36
CA ARG A 101 1.54 1.94 20.26
C ARG A 101 1.92 2.14 21.71
N LEU A 102 0.89 2.21 22.59
CA LEU A 102 1.07 2.36 24.02
C LEU A 102 1.72 1.13 24.69
N ASP A 103 1.62 -0.05 24.07
CA ASP A 103 2.24 -1.29 24.54
C ASP A 103 3.73 -1.42 24.18
N GLY A 104 4.32 -0.38 23.58
CA GLY A 104 5.74 -0.35 23.20
C GLY A 104 6.13 -1.18 21.97
N LYS A 105 5.17 -1.81 21.28
CA LYS A 105 5.44 -2.55 20.04
C LYS A 105 5.73 -1.58 18.90
N ARG A 106 6.99 -1.36 18.59
CA ARG A 106 7.46 -0.45 17.52
C ARG A 106 7.10 -0.89 16.09
N THR A 107 6.64 -2.12 15.91
CA THR A 107 6.37 -2.71 14.60
C THR A 107 5.04 -2.27 13.97
N GLU A 108 4.24 -1.47 14.68
CA GLU A 108 2.92 -1.03 14.22
C GLU A 108 2.78 0.50 14.28
N ASP A 109 3.86 1.22 14.05
CA ASP A 109 3.81 2.68 13.98
C ASP A 109 2.88 3.14 12.85
N ILE A 110 2.10 4.16 13.16
CA ILE A 110 1.26 4.85 12.17
C ILE A 110 1.86 6.22 11.91
N ARG A 111 2.06 6.55 10.65
CA ARG A 111 2.40 7.90 10.20
C ARG A 111 1.36 8.39 9.21
N ILE A 112 0.98 9.66 9.33
CA ILE A 112 -0.02 10.26 8.45
C ILE A 112 0.64 11.40 7.66
N PHE A 113 0.46 11.34 6.34
CA PHE A 113 0.98 12.31 5.39
C PHE A 113 -0.18 12.91 4.60
N SER A 114 -0.05 14.15 4.14
CA SER A 114 -1.10 14.79 3.33
C SER A 114 -1.00 14.45 1.84
N SER A 115 0.17 14.03 1.36
CA SER A 115 0.46 13.72 -0.05
C SER A 115 1.52 12.65 -0.17
N LEU A 116 1.48 11.88 -1.26
CA LEU A 116 2.52 10.93 -1.63
C LEU A 116 3.88 11.62 -1.89
N ASP A 117 3.87 12.88 -2.36
CA ASP A 117 5.09 13.63 -2.66
C ASP A 117 5.92 13.96 -1.41
N MET A 118 5.32 13.81 -0.23
CA MET A 118 6.04 13.96 1.04
C MET A 118 6.86 12.71 1.40
N LEU A 119 6.68 11.61 0.68
CA LEU A 119 7.39 10.36 0.91
C LEU A 119 8.56 10.26 -0.08
N ASP A 120 9.76 10.30 0.48
CA ASP A 120 10.98 9.95 -0.23
C ASP A 120 11.38 8.52 0.16
N PRO A 121 11.39 7.56 -0.79
CA PRO A 121 11.78 6.18 -0.48
C PRO A 121 13.18 6.04 0.12
N GLU A 122 14.12 6.94 -0.20
CA GLU A 122 15.48 6.94 0.32
C GLU A 122 15.56 7.21 1.83
N GLU A 123 14.55 7.85 2.41
CA GLU A 123 14.49 8.12 3.86
C GLU A 123 14.18 6.87 4.71
N PHE A 124 13.88 5.74 4.06
CA PHE A 124 13.47 4.52 4.76
C PHE A 124 14.44 3.36 4.48
N SER A 125 14.76 2.58 5.49
CA SER A 125 15.57 1.34 5.35
C SER A 125 14.76 0.20 4.75
N ASP A 126 13.47 0.10 5.11
CA ASP A 126 12.61 -1.02 4.75
C ASP A 126 11.98 -0.82 3.36
N GLU A 127 11.55 -1.91 2.74
CA GLU A 127 10.77 -1.85 1.50
C GLU A 127 9.43 -1.14 1.71
N ILE A 128 8.95 -0.46 0.68
CA ILE A 128 7.72 0.35 0.74
C ILE A 128 6.73 -0.18 -0.29
N PHE A 129 5.63 -0.75 0.19
CA PHE A 129 4.54 -1.24 -0.63
C PHE A 129 3.37 -0.25 -0.67
N ILE A 130 3.00 0.15 -1.87
CA ILE A 130 1.76 0.89 -2.15
C ILE A 130 0.61 -0.11 -2.17
N CYS A 131 -0.35 0.08 -1.25
CA CYS A 131 -1.47 -0.84 -1.04
C CYS A 131 -2.85 -0.23 -1.40
N GLY A 132 -2.85 0.89 -2.12
CA GLY A 132 -4.07 1.48 -2.66
C GLY A 132 -4.69 2.59 -1.83
N GLY A 133 -5.95 3.06 -2.11
CA GLY A 133 -6.83 2.66 -3.24
C GLY A 133 -6.45 3.26 -4.58
N ALA A 134 -7.41 3.29 -5.50
CA ALA A 134 -7.21 3.66 -6.90
C ALA A 134 -6.42 4.96 -7.10
N GLN A 135 -6.80 6.05 -6.43
CA GLN A 135 -6.11 7.34 -6.52
C GLN A 135 -4.65 7.28 -6.04
N ILE A 136 -4.35 6.41 -5.08
CA ILE A 136 -2.98 6.24 -4.59
C ILE A 136 -2.17 5.41 -5.59
N TYR A 137 -2.76 4.35 -6.17
CA TYR A 137 -2.11 3.61 -7.24
C TYR A 137 -1.82 4.51 -8.45
N GLU A 138 -2.79 5.32 -8.88
CA GLU A 138 -2.62 6.24 -10.01
C GLU A 138 -1.43 7.19 -9.82
N GLN A 139 -1.27 7.75 -8.63
CA GLN A 139 -0.16 8.64 -8.30
C GLN A 139 1.17 7.91 -8.12
N ALA A 140 1.14 6.68 -7.60
CA ALA A 140 2.35 5.97 -7.19
C ALA A 140 2.97 5.11 -8.29
N LEU A 141 2.17 4.53 -9.20
CA LEU A 141 2.66 3.61 -10.23
C LEU A 141 3.83 4.18 -11.06
N PRO A 142 3.84 5.47 -11.46
CA PRO A 142 4.98 6.05 -12.16
C PRO A 142 6.30 6.07 -11.35
N ARG A 143 6.22 5.83 -10.03
CA ARG A 143 7.35 5.84 -9.08
C ARG A 143 7.63 4.44 -8.50
N CYS A 144 6.93 3.42 -8.98
CA CYS A 144 7.10 2.02 -8.55
C CYS A 144 8.05 1.29 -9.50
N SER A 145 9.06 0.60 -8.97
CA SER A 145 9.90 -0.31 -9.76
C SER A 145 9.19 -1.62 -10.09
N ASP A 146 8.32 -2.05 -9.21
CA ASP A 146 7.64 -3.35 -9.27
C ASP A 146 6.15 -3.22 -8.98
N LEU A 147 5.37 -4.07 -9.64
CA LEU A 147 3.94 -4.27 -9.36
C LEU A 147 3.68 -5.77 -9.18
N TYR A 148 3.30 -6.15 -7.98
CA TYR A 148 2.79 -7.48 -7.67
C TYR A 148 1.26 -7.46 -7.77
N LEU A 149 0.72 -8.13 -8.77
CA LEU A 149 -0.69 -8.09 -9.10
C LEU A 149 -1.33 -9.47 -8.98
N THR A 150 -2.32 -9.59 -8.11
CA THR A 150 -3.22 -10.73 -8.12
C THR A 150 -4.35 -10.46 -9.11
N LEU A 151 -4.38 -11.21 -10.21
CA LEU A 151 -5.44 -11.16 -11.22
C LEU A 151 -6.49 -12.21 -10.90
N VAL A 152 -7.64 -11.78 -10.41
CA VAL A 152 -8.80 -12.64 -10.13
C VAL A 152 -9.47 -13.01 -11.46
N LYS A 153 -9.57 -14.31 -11.77
CA LYS A 153 -9.98 -14.85 -13.07
C LYS A 153 -11.50 -14.77 -13.34
N ARG A 154 -12.12 -13.69 -12.93
CA ARG A 154 -13.53 -13.38 -13.20
C ARG A 154 -13.78 -11.89 -13.26
N GLU A 155 -14.84 -11.49 -13.91
CA GLU A 155 -15.40 -10.15 -13.80
C GLU A 155 -16.21 -10.02 -12.52
N VAL A 156 -16.22 -8.83 -11.94
CA VAL A 156 -16.92 -8.53 -10.69
C VAL A 156 -17.58 -7.16 -10.80
N GLU A 157 -18.76 -7.01 -10.23
CA GLU A 157 -19.36 -5.69 -10.07
C GLU A 157 -18.59 -4.85 -9.03
N GLY A 158 -18.39 -3.57 -9.33
CA GLY A 158 -17.69 -2.67 -8.43
C GLY A 158 -17.67 -1.22 -8.93
N ASP A 159 -17.20 -0.36 -8.04
CA ASP A 159 -17.20 1.10 -8.25
C ASP A 159 -15.78 1.70 -8.26
N THR A 160 -14.79 0.88 -7.95
CA THR A 160 -13.40 1.32 -7.82
C THR A 160 -12.51 0.42 -8.69
N PHE A 161 -11.72 1.05 -9.56
CA PHE A 161 -10.94 0.35 -10.59
C PHE A 161 -9.45 0.59 -10.43
N PHE A 162 -8.63 -0.42 -10.77
CA PHE A 162 -7.19 -0.29 -10.87
C PHE A 162 -6.83 0.58 -12.10
N PRO A 163 -5.91 1.55 -11.96
CA PRO A 163 -5.53 2.41 -13.09
C PRO A 163 -4.77 1.63 -14.17
N PRO A 164 -4.75 2.11 -15.43
CA PRO A 164 -3.91 1.56 -16.49
C PRO A 164 -2.43 1.58 -16.09
N PHE A 165 -1.71 0.51 -16.40
CA PHE A 165 -0.29 0.35 -16.04
C PHE A 165 0.56 -0.30 -17.14
N GLU A 166 -0.08 -0.87 -18.13
CA GLU A 166 0.52 -1.73 -19.15
C GLU A 166 1.53 -0.97 -20.04
N ASP A 167 1.36 0.34 -20.19
CA ASP A 167 2.30 1.22 -20.87
C ASP A 167 3.64 1.36 -20.13
N ARG A 168 3.63 1.25 -18.80
CA ARG A 168 4.80 1.44 -17.93
C ARG A 168 5.44 0.14 -17.48
N PHE A 169 4.70 -0.95 -17.44
CA PHE A 169 5.16 -2.20 -16.86
C PHE A 169 5.18 -3.33 -17.89
N VAL A 170 6.12 -4.26 -17.71
CA VAL A 170 6.17 -5.52 -18.46
C VAL A 170 6.05 -6.68 -17.49
N LEU A 171 5.38 -7.75 -17.90
CA LEU A 171 5.33 -8.98 -17.14
C LEU A 171 6.75 -9.58 -17.06
N ALA A 172 7.23 -9.75 -15.83
CA ALA A 172 8.51 -10.36 -15.54
C ALA A 172 8.36 -11.83 -15.16
N GLU A 173 7.32 -12.16 -14.39
CA GLU A 173 7.13 -13.51 -13.85
C GLU A 173 5.65 -13.78 -13.56
N GLU A 174 5.19 -15.01 -13.83
CA GLU A 174 3.98 -15.57 -13.28
C GLU A 174 4.34 -16.39 -12.03
N ILE A 175 4.17 -15.80 -10.85
CA ILE A 175 4.58 -16.40 -9.57
C ILE A 175 3.69 -17.59 -9.20
N ARG A 176 2.40 -17.48 -9.52
CA ARG A 176 1.41 -18.51 -9.17
C ARG A 176 0.23 -18.48 -10.15
N ASP A 177 -0.27 -19.64 -10.49
CA ASP A 177 -1.52 -19.83 -11.19
C ASP A 177 -2.42 -20.80 -10.42
N THR A 178 -3.68 -20.42 -10.22
CA THR A 178 -4.74 -21.23 -9.58
C THR A 178 -6.01 -21.17 -10.42
N PRO A 179 -7.03 -22.01 -10.18
CA PRO A 179 -8.31 -21.87 -10.86
C PRO A 179 -9.00 -20.51 -10.66
N GLU A 180 -8.78 -19.84 -9.52
CA GLU A 180 -9.49 -18.60 -9.17
C GLU A 180 -8.69 -17.33 -9.47
N PHE A 181 -7.35 -17.38 -9.44
CA PHE A 181 -6.49 -16.20 -9.63
C PHE A 181 -5.08 -16.57 -10.09
N LYS A 182 -4.39 -15.58 -10.65
CA LYS A 182 -2.94 -15.58 -10.89
C LYS A 182 -2.26 -14.54 -10.00
N ILE A 183 -1.02 -14.81 -9.59
CA ILE A 183 -0.13 -13.81 -9.02
C ILE A 183 0.94 -13.50 -10.05
N LEU A 184 1.00 -12.25 -10.48
CA LEU A 184 1.85 -11.76 -11.54
C LEU A 184 2.81 -10.71 -10.98
N HIS A 185 4.08 -10.81 -11.34
CA HIS A 185 5.08 -9.79 -11.06
C HIS A 185 5.39 -9.02 -12.34
N TYR A 186 5.19 -7.72 -12.29
CA TYR A 186 5.54 -6.80 -13.36
C TYR A 186 6.69 -5.90 -12.92
N ARG A 187 7.59 -5.58 -13.84
CA ARG A 187 8.68 -4.63 -13.65
C ARG A 187 8.46 -3.37 -14.48
N HIS A 188 8.79 -2.23 -13.90
CA HIS A 188 8.70 -0.96 -14.62
C HIS A 188 9.76 -0.90 -15.74
N ARG A 189 9.35 -0.52 -16.94
CA ARG A 189 10.20 -0.54 -18.15
C ARG A 189 11.49 0.26 -18.02
N THR A 190 11.46 1.36 -17.27
CA THR A 190 12.62 2.26 -17.13
C THR A 190 13.26 2.22 -15.76
N LEU A 191 12.49 2.08 -14.67
CA LEU A 191 13.02 2.11 -13.30
C LEU A 191 13.72 0.78 -12.93
N ALA A 192 13.21 -0.34 -13.42
CA ALA A 192 13.79 -1.66 -13.15
C ALA A 192 15.08 -1.94 -13.94
N ALA A 193 15.33 -1.19 -15.00
CA ALA A 193 16.57 -1.34 -15.81
C ALA A 193 17.81 -0.78 -15.09
N ALA A 194 17.64 -0.07 -13.97
CA ALA A 194 18.74 0.53 -13.20
C ALA A 194 19.32 -0.42 -12.13
N GLU A 195 18.71 -1.58 -11.87
CA GLU A 195 19.25 -2.59 -10.97
C GLU A 195 19.88 -3.72 -11.78
N PRO A 196 21.18 -4.04 -11.56
CA PRO A 196 21.78 -5.22 -12.20
C PRO A 196 21.05 -6.48 -11.72
N LEU A 197 20.78 -7.40 -12.65
CA LEU A 197 20.27 -8.73 -12.33
C LEU A 197 21.23 -9.39 -11.31
N PRO A 198 20.73 -10.02 -10.24
CA PRO A 198 21.61 -10.81 -9.37
C PRO A 198 22.25 -11.92 -10.18
N SER A 199 23.58 -11.97 -10.11
CA SER A 199 24.44 -12.98 -10.73
C SER A 199 24.22 -14.37 -10.15
#